data_721a4bd553e4b731184e004a259e2f3b
#
_entry.id   721a4bd553e4b731184e004a259e2f3b
#
_cell.length_a   1.000
_cell.length_b   1.000
_cell.length_c   1.000
_cell.angle_alpha   90.00
_cell.angle_beta   90.00
_cell.angle_gamma   90.00
#
_symmetry.space_group_name_H-M   'P 1'
#
loop_
_entity.id
_entity.type
_entity.pdbx_description
1 polymer ?
#
loop_
_entity_poly.entity_id
_entity_poly.type
_entity_poly.pdbx_seq_one_letter_code
_entity_poly.pdbx_strand_id
1 'polypeptide(L)'
;MRWAKFAFVAVVALLLVVAVTASQLVWDGYRTLLDPQFYVEVLDREGVYEEAAARARAVVAERISADTPDALRESFVNAVASVLEPEFFRQVSLTALDRVVGFVKGRYPDPAVTISLDEPRRAFVEAVLADIPAELIAQLRKQEGVPPHVSDTDFLL
;
A
#
# COMPACT_ATOMS: atom_id res chain seq x y z
N MET A 1 -64.82 -1.28 -19.86
CA MET A 1 -63.62 -1.83 -20.51
C MET A 1 -62.41 -0.84 -20.64
N ARG A 2 -62.61 0.45 -20.80
CA ARG A 2 -61.48 1.42 -20.96
C ARG A 2 -60.62 1.59 -19.66
N TRP A 3 -61.25 1.60 -18.50
CA TRP A 3 -60.56 1.74 -17.20
C TRP A 3 -59.60 0.59 -16.87
N ALA A 4 -59.96 -0.65 -17.22
CA ALA A 4 -59.06 -1.80 -17.00
C ALA A 4 -57.77 -1.71 -17.83
N LYS A 5 -57.85 -1.17 -19.05
CA LYS A 5 -56.66 -0.94 -19.90
C LYS A 5 -55.78 0.16 -19.32
N PHE A 6 -56.35 1.25 -18.79
CA PHE A 6 -55.55 2.31 -18.14
C PHE A 6 -54.89 1.81 -16.86
N ALA A 7 -55.60 1.03 -16.02
CA ALA A 7 -55.02 0.44 -14.81
C ALA A 7 -53.87 -0.51 -15.16
N PHE A 8 -54.03 -1.35 -16.18
CA PHE A 8 -52.96 -2.26 -16.64
C PHE A 8 -51.73 -1.51 -17.14
N VAL A 9 -51.92 -0.47 -17.97
CA VAL A 9 -50.82 0.36 -18.47
C VAL A 9 -50.08 1.07 -17.31
N ALA A 10 -50.83 1.59 -16.34
CA ALA A 10 -50.24 2.25 -15.16
C ALA A 10 -49.40 1.27 -14.31
N VAL A 11 -49.86 0.04 -14.09
CA VAL A 11 -49.12 -1.00 -13.37
C VAL A 11 -47.86 -1.39 -14.13
N VAL A 12 -47.94 -1.60 -15.44
CA VAL A 12 -46.75 -1.93 -16.26
C VAL A 12 -45.73 -0.79 -16.26
N ALA A 13 -46.17 0.45 -16.36
CA ALA A 13 -45.31 1.62 -16.28
C ALA A 13 -44.61 1.73 -14.92
N LEU A 14 -45.34 1.49 -13.83
CA LEU A 14 -44.75 1.48 -12.47
C LEU A 14 -43.69 0.38 -12.31
N LEU A 15 -43.99 -0.84 -12.77
CA LEU A 15 -43.03 -1.94 -12.72
C LEU A 15 -41.78 -1.64 -13.55
N LEU A 16 -41.91 -1.00 -14.69
CA LEU A 16 -40.81 -0.62 -15.55
C LEU A 16 -39.92 0.44 -14.87
N VAL A 17 -40.51 1.45 -14.22
CA VAL A 17 -39.76 2.45 -13.43
C VAL A 17 -39.00 1.79 -12.31
N VAL A 18 -39.63 0.90 -11.53
CA VAL A 18 -38.97 0.17 -10.44
C VAL A 18 -37.84 -0.68 -10.97
N ALA A 19 -38.00 -1.41 -12.07
CA ALA A 19 -36.95 -2.23 -12.67
C ALA A 19 -35.76 -1.40 -13.14
N VAL A 20 -35.99 -0.26 -13.79
CA VAL A 20 -34.95 0.65 -14.25
C VAL A 20 -34.18 1.23 -13.06
N THR A 21 -34.88 1.71 -12.03
CA THR A 21 -34.25 2.27 -10.82
C THR A 21 -33.41 1.21 -10.07
N ALA A 22 -33.95 0.00 -9.91
CA ALA A 22 -33.21 -1.10 -9.31
C ALA A 22 -31.94 -1.46 -10.11
N SER A 23 -32.04 -1.50 -11.45
CA SER A 23 -30.91 -1.76 -12.32
C SER A 23 -29.81 -0.69 -12.20
N GLN A 24 -30.20 0.59 -12.09
CA GLN A 24 -29.24 1.68 -11.88
C GLN A 24 -28.54 1.58 -10.53
N LEU A 25 -29.28 1.30 -9.45
CA LEU A 25 -28.69 1.12 -8.10
C LEU A 25 -27.71 -0.05 -8.07
N VAL A 26 -28.04 -1.18 -8.71
CA VAL A 26 -27.14 -2.33 -8.82
C VAL A 26 -25.90 -1.97 -9.63
N TRP A 27 -26.07 -1.25 -10.74
CA TRP A 27 -24.96 -0.86 -11.61
C TRP A 27 -24.00 0.11 -10.92
N ASP A 28 -24.52 1.13 -10.24
CA ASP A 28 -23.73 2.11 -9.51
C ASP A 28 -23.02 1.47 -8.30
N GLY A 29 -23.72 0.62 -7.56
CA GLY A 29 -23.13 -0.18 -6.48
C GLY A 29 -22.01 -1.09 -6.99
N TYR A 30 -22.22 -1.77 -8.11
CA TYR A 30 -21.19 -2.64 -8.70
C TYR A 30 -19.96 -1.86 -9.16
N ARG A 31 -20.14 -0.68 -9.77
CA ARG A 31 -19.01 0.19 -10.17
C ARG A 31 -18.20 0.66 -8.97
N THR A 32 -18.85 1.11 -7.91
CA THR A 32 -18.20 1.58 -6.68
C THR A 32 -17.46 0.46 -5.95
N LEU A 33 -18.12 -0.70 -5.80
CA LEU A 33 -17.52 -1.86 -5.14
C LEU A 33 -16.33 -2.48 -5.91
N LEU A 34 -16.26 -2.24 -7.21
CA LEU A 34 -15.13 -2.69 -8.04
C LEU A 34 -14.19 -1.55 -8.44
N ASP A 35 -14.21 -0.45 -7.71
CA ASP A 35 -13.26 0.65 -7.84
C ASP A 35 -12.18 0.56 -6.74
N PRO A 36 -10.92 0.25 -7.07
CA PRO A 36 -9.83 0.22 -6.08
C PRO A 36 -9.65 1.55 -5.35
N GLN A 37 -9.89 2.68 -6.02
CA GLN A 37 -9.74 4.01 -5.45
C GLN A 37 -10.70 4.25 -4.29
N PHE A 38 -11.94 3.76 -4.40
CA PHE A 38 -12.93 3.86 -3.33
C PHE A 38 -12.41 3.25 -2.01
N TYR A 39 -11.80 2.07 -2.07
CA TYR A 39 -11.25 1.41 -0.87
C TYR A 39 -10.04 2.16 -0.32
N VAL A 40 -9.15 2.64 -1.19
CA VAL A 40 -7.98 3.42 -0.78
C VAL A 40 -8.42 4.70 -0.06
N GLU A 41 -9.40 5.42 -0.60
CA GLU A 41 -9.95 6.63 0.03
C GLU A 41 -10.62 6.37 1.37
N VAL A 42 -11.33 5.25 1.51
CA VAL A 42 -11.93 4.86 2.80
C VAL A 42 -10.85 4.56 3.82
N LEU A 43 -9.84 3.75 3.47
CA LEU A 43 -8.74 3.39 4.36
C LEU A 43 -7.92 4.63 4.78
N ASP A 44 -7.72 5.57 3.87
CA ASP A 44 -7.05 6.83 4.13
C ASP A 44 -7.83 7.70 5.12
N ARG A 45 -9.14 7.84 4.90
CA ARG A 45 -10.01 8.61 5.79
C ARG A 45 -10.06 8.05 7.22
N GLU A 46 -9.98 6.74 7.36
CA GLU A 46 -9.96 6.04 8.65
C GLU A 46 -8.56 6.03 9.30
N GLY A 47 -7.54 6.63 8.68
CA GLY A 47 -6.19 6.70 9.23
C GLY A 47 -5.45 5.36 9.26
N VAL A 48 -5.87 4.39 8.45
CA VAL A 48 -5.30 3.03 8.45
C VAL A 48 -3.85 3.04 8.01
N TYR A 49 -3.47 3.90 7.06
CA TYR A 49 -2.11 3.98 6.54
C TYR A 49 -1.15 4.59 7.54
N GLU A 50 -1.59 5.60 8.31
CA GLU A 50 -0.83 6.20 9.41
C GLU A 50 -0.59 5.18 10.52
N GLU A 51 -1.62 4.42 10.88
CA GLU A 51 -1.50 3.36 11.89
C GLU A 51 -0.57 2.23 11.41
N ALA A 52 -0.67 1.81 10.16
CA ALA A 52 0.20 0.79 9.58
C ALA A 52 1.66 1.24 9.59
N ALA A 53 1.94 2.48 9.20
CA ALA A 53 3.27 3.08 9.23
C ALA A 53 3.82 3.15 10.67
N ALA A 54 3.02 3.59 11.62
CA ALA A 54 3.40 3.65 13.03
C ALA A 54 3.71 2.26 13.61
N ARG A 55 2.89 1.27 13.32
CA ARG A 55 3.11 -0.12 13.76
C ARG A 55 4.35 -0.73 13.13
N ALA A 56 4.58 -0.52 11.83
CA ALA A 56 5.76 -1.03 11.14
C ALA A 56 7.05 -0.46 11.77
N ARG A 57 7.09 0.83 12.05
CA ARG A 57 8.22 1.50 12.75
C ARG A 57 8.43 0.92 14.15
N ALA A 58 7.36 0.72 14.92
CA ALA A 58 7.44 0.15 16.27
C ALA A 58 8.00 -1.28 16.25
N VAL A 59 7.54 -2.13 15.32
CA VAL A 59 8.03 -3.50 15.18
C VAL A 59 9.51 -3.54 14.79
N VAL A 60 9.96 -2.64 13.90
CA VAL A 60 11.38 -2.56 13.54
C VAL A 60 12.21 -2.07 14.72
N ALA A 61 11.77 -1.02 15.41
CA ALA A 61 12.48 -0.50 16.59
C ALA A 61 12.63 -1.56 17.69
N GLU A 62 11.61 -2.40 17.91
CA GLU A 62 11.66 -3.49 18.88
C GLU A 62 12.63 -4.61 18.47
N ARG A 63 12.80 -4.84 17.16
CA ARG A 63 13.69 -5.89 16.64
C ARG A 63 15.15 -5.49 16.54
N ILE A 64 15.48 -4.22 16.63
CA ILE A 64 16.87 -3.75 16.67
C ILE A 64 17.48 -4.22 18.00
N SER A 65 18.57 -4.98 17.92
CA SER A 65 19.25 -5.55 19.09
C SER A 65 19.60 -4.48 20.11
N ALA A 66 19.48 -4.82 21.39
CA ALA A 66 19.92 -3.96 22.50
C ALA A 66 21.44 -3.66 22.45
N ASP A 67 22.22 -4.54 21.82
CA ASP A 67 23.67 -4.38 21.66
C ASP A 67 24.06 -3.45 20.50
N THR A 68 23.06 -2.97 19.70
CA THR A 68 23.32 -2.02 18.62
C THR A 68 23.67 -0.65 19.22
N PRO A 69 24.78 0.00 18.80
CA PRO A 69 25.13 1.36 19.23
C PRO A 69 23.96 2.33 19.01
N ASP A 70 23.73 3.25 19.96
CA ASP A 70 22.58 4.15 19.95
C ASP A 70 22.52 5.01 18.67
N ALA A 71 23.67 5.48 18.16
CA ALA A 71 23.73 6.25 16.92
C ALA A 71 23.24 5.43 15.70
N LEU A 72 23.63 4.15 15.60
CA LEU A 72 23.16 3.26 14.55
C LEU A 72 21.67 2.94 14.70
N ARG A 73 21.21 2.73 15.94
CA ARG A 73 19.79 2.47 16.21
C ARG A 73 18.93 3.64 15.75
N GLU A 74 19.34 4.89 16.07
CA GLU A 74 18.62 6.09 15.68
C GLU A 74 18.60 6.23 14.15
N SER A 75 19.73 6.03 13.46
CA SER A 75 19.80 6.06 12.00
C SER A 75 18.91 5.00 11.35
N PHE A 76 18.85 3.79 11.87
CA PHE A 76 17.96 2.74 11.38
C PHE A 76 16.48 3.10 11.57
N VAL A 77 16.09 3.63 12.73
CA VAL A 77 14.71 4.03 13.01
C VAL A 77 14.29 5.18 12.07
N ASN A 78 15.16 6.16 11.87
CA ASN A 78 14.90 7.28 10.96
C ASN A 78 14.79 6.81 9.50
N ALA A 79 15.70 5.93 9.05
CA ALA A 79 15.65 5.36 7.70
C ALA A 79 14.36 4.54 7.47
N VAL A 80 13.94 3.73 8.46
CA VAL A 80 12.66 3.03 8.39
C VAL A 80 11.50 4.01 8.34
N ALA A 81 11.54 5.09 9.12
CA ALA A 81 10.50 6.10 9.14
C ALA A 81 10.36 6.82 7.80
N SER A 82 11.47 7.05 7.09
CA SER A 82 11.48 7.71 5.77
C SER A 82 10.98 6.81 4.62
N VAL A 83 11.14 5.49 4.75
CA VAL A 83 10.72 4.51 3.73
C VAL A 83 9.31 3.99 3.96
N LEU A 84 8.95 3.72 5.23
CA LEU A 84 7.63 3.21 5.60
C LEU A 84 6.68 4.37 5.95
N GLU A 85 6.52 5.29 5.01
CA GLU A 85 5.54 6.37 5.10
C GLU A 85 4.13 5.86 4.77
N PRO A 86 3.06 6.57 5.19
CA PRO A 86 1.68 6.22 4.85
C PRO A 86 1.47 6.05 3.34
N GLU A 87 2.15 6.85 2.51
CA GLU A 87 2.07 6.79 1.06
C GLU A 87 2.58 5.44 0.49
N PHE A 88 3.62 4.85 1.07
CA PHE A 88 4.08 3.51 0.70
C PHE A 88 2.95 2.47 0.87
N PHE A 89 2.26 2.48 2.02
CA PHE A 89 1.15 1.56 2.28
C PHE A 89 -0.05 1.82 1.37
N ARG A 90 -0.32 3.08 1.04
CA ARG A 90 -1.34 3.48 0.08
C ARG A 90 -1.07 2.89 -1.30
N GLN A 91 0.14 3.02 -1.83
CA GLN A 91 0.54 2.50 -3.15
C GLN A 91 0.50 0.97 -3.19
N VAL A 92 0.98 0.31 -2.14
CA VAL A 92 0.90 -1.15 -2.00
C VAL A 92 -0.56 -1.61 -2.01
N SER A 93 -1.43 -0.94 -1.24
CA SER A 93 -2.86 -1.24 -1.19
C SER A 93 -3.54 -1.02 -2.54
N LEU A 94 -3.24 0.08 -3.24
CA LEU A 94 -3.78 0.35 -4.56
C LEU A 94 -3.38 -0.74 -5.57
N THR A 95 -2.11 -1.13 -5.56
CA THR A 95 -1.58 -2.20 -6.44
C THR A 95 -2.27 -3.54 -6.15
N ALA A 96 -2.43 -3.88 -4.87
CA ALA A 96 -3.10 -5.11 -4.45
C ALA A 96 -4.58 -5.11 -4.83
N LEU A 97 -5.29 -4.02 -4.56
CA LEU A 97 -6.71 -3.88 -4.90
C LEU A 97 -6.94 -3.88 -6.41
N ASP A 98 -6.13 -3.18 -7.21
CA ASP A 98 -6.26 -3.22 -8.68
C ASP A 98 -6.06 -4.65 -9.20
N ARG A 99 -5.10 -5.40 -8.64
CA ARG A 99 -4.87 -6.79 -9.04
C ARG A 99 -6.08 -7.68 -8.71
N VAL A 100 -6.61 -7.59 -7.49
CA VAL A 100 -7.77 -8.36 -7.04
C VAL A 100 -9.01 -7.99 -7.83
N VAL A 101 -9.32 -6.70 -7.96
CA VAL A 101 -10.47 -6.22 -8.75
C VAL A 101 -10.31 -6.58 -10.23
N GLY A 102 -9.10 -6.47 -10.75
CA GLY A 102 -8.79 -6.87 -12.13
C GLY A 102 -9.00 -8.36 -12.38
N PHE A 103 -8.64 -9.20 -11.39
CA PHE A 103 -8.94 -10.64 -11.44
C PHE A 103 -10.45 -10.90 -11.45
N VAL A 104 -11.20 -10.27 -10.55
CA VAL A 104 -12.67 -10.39 -10.50
C VAL A 104 -13.32 -9.92 -11.81
N LYS A 105 -12.77 -8.89 -12.45
CA LYS A 105 -13.23 -8.40 -13.76
C LYS A 105 -12.73 -9.24 -14.95
N GLY A 106 -11.96 -10.29 -14.70
CA GLY A 106 -11.38 -11.15 -15.75
C GLY A 106 -10.24 -10.50 -16.53
N ARG A 107 -9.65 -9.39 -16.05
CA ARG A 107 -8.48 -8.73 -16.68
C ARG A 107 -7.17 -9.46 -16.41
N TYR A 108 -7.08 -10.15 -15.29
CA TYR A 108 -5.91 -10.91 -14.87
C TYR A 108 -6.25 -12.39 -14.69
N PRO A 109 -5.36 -13.31 -15.03
CA PRO A 109 -5.59 -14.74 -14.93
C PRO A 109 -5.53 -15.23 -13.47
N ASP A 110 -4.90 -14.45 -12.58
CA ASP A 110 -4.67 -14.82 -11.20
C ASP A 110 -4.59 -13.56 -10.30
N PRO A 111 -5.02 -13.62 -9.01
CA PRO A 111 -5.02 -12.51 -8.09
C PRO A 111 -3.67 -12.25 -7.40
N ALA A 112 -2.62 -13.02 -7.72
CA ALA A 112 -1.32 -12.89 -7.08
C ALA A 112 -0.74 -11.49 -7.28
N VAL A 113 -0.30 -10.89 -6.18
CA VAL A 113 0.31 -9.57 -6.15
C VAL A 113 1.81 -9.71 -5.91
N THR A 114 2.63 -9.15 -6.79
CA THR A 114 4.07 -9.04 -6.58
C THR A 114 4.39 -7.59 -6.25
N ILE A 115 4.92 -7.37 -5.05
CA ILE A 115 5.36 -6.05 -4.59
C ILE A 115 6.89 -6.05 -4.67
N SER A 116 7.46 -5.15 -5.50
CA SER A 116 8.91 -4.95 -5.52
C SER A 116 9.32 -4.15 -4.29
N LEU A 117 10.31 -4.65 -3.59
CA LEU A 117 10.96 -3.97 -2.47
C LEU A 117 12.31 -3.37 -2.85
N ASP A 118 12.69 -3.38 -4.13
CA ASP A 118 14.00 -2.89 -4.58
C ASP A 118 14.18 -1.40 -4.33
N GLU A 119 13.16 -0.59 -4.65
CA GLU A 119 13.19 0.85 -4.42
C GLU A 119 13.16 1.20 -2.92
N PRO A 120 12.23 0.66 -2.10
CA PRO A 120 12.25 0.83 -0.65
C PRO A 120 13.59 0.41 -0.01
N ARG A 121 14.17 -0.69 -0.46
CA ARG A 121 15.46 -1.17 0.03
C ARG A 121 16.59 -0.19 -0.27
N ARG A 122 16.67 0.33 -1.49
CA ARG A 122 17.68 1.35 -1.86
C ARG A 122 17.50 2.63 -1.07
N ALA A 123 16.28 3.15 -0.98
CA ALA A 123 15.98 4.34 -0.20
C ALA A 123 16.35 4.17 1.28
N PHE A 124 16.11 2.98 1.85
CA PHE A 124 16.52 2.65 3.21
C PHE A 124 18.05 2.70 3.37
N VAL A 125 18.79 2.04 2.48
CA VAL A 125 20.27 2.03 2.54
C VAL A 125 20.83 3.45 2.38
N GLU A 126 20.31 4.24 1.45
CA GLU A 126 20.74 5.62 1.25
C GLU A 126 20.44 6.49 2.49
N ALA A 127 19.27 6.33 3.11
CA ALA A 127 18.91 7.04 4.33
C ALA A 127 19.81 6.67 5.51
N VAL A 128 20.11 5.38 5.69
CA VAL A 128 21.05 4.90 6.72
C VAL A 128 22.44 5.49 6.50
N LEU A 129 22.95 5.43 5.26
CA LEU A 129 24.28 5.95 4.93
C LEU A 129 24.40 7.47 5.13
N ALA A 130 23.33 8.22 4.90
CA ALA A 130 23.31 9.66 5.10
C ALA A 130 23.45 10.07 6.57
N ASP A 131 22.94 9.24 7.48
CA ASP A 131 22.93 9.52 8.92
C ASP A 131 24.15 8.95 9.67
N ILE A 132 24.85 7.96 9.09
CA ILE A 132 26.01 7.33 9.74
C ILE A 132 27.27 8.18 9.52
N PRO A 133 28.02 8.51 10.59
CA PRO A 133 29.32 9.18 10.46
C PRO A 133 30.31 8.35 9.62
N ALA A 134 31.05 9.00 8.71
CA ALA A 134 32.00 8.34 7.81
C ALA A 134 33.08 7.53 8.55
N GLU A 135 33.44 7.97 9.76
CA GLU A 135 34.40 7.29 10.64
C GLU A 135 33.89 5.91 11.07
N LEU A 136 32.57 5.79 11.33
CA LEU A 136 31.97 4.52 11.75
C LEU A 136 31.90 3.54 10.58
N ILE A 137 31.56 4.02 9.38
CA ILE A 137 31.60 3.21 8.14
C ILE A 137 33.03 2.68 7.90
N ALA A 138 34.05 3.52 8.08
CA ALA A 138 35.44 3.12 7.92
C ALA A 138 35.88 2.06 8.97
N GLN A 139 35.34 2.13 10.18
CA GLN A 139 35.59 1.13 11.23
C GLN A 139 34.96 -0.22 10.91
N LEU A 140 33.68 -0.22 10.47
CA LEU A 140 32.95 -1.43 10.07
C LEU A 140 33.67 -2.15 8.91
N ARG A 141 34.11 -1.41 7.89
CA ARG A 141 34.89 -1.97 6.78
C ARG A 141 36.19 -2.64 7.23
N LYS A 142 36.87 -2.06 8.21
CA LYS A 142 38.11 -2.64 8.73
C LYS A 142 37.87 -3.94 9.49
N GLN A 143 36.75 -4.04 10.21
CA GLN A 143 36.40 -5.24 10.98
C GLN A 143 36.01 -6.41 10.07
N GLU A 144 35.29 -6.15 8.97
CA GLU A 144 34.84 -7.20 8.06
C GLU A 144 35.83 -7.51 6.92
N GLY A 145 36.94 -6.82 6.84
CA GLY A 145 37.98 -7.05 5.81
C GLY A 145 37.50 -6.71 4.38
N VAL A 146 36.49 -5.84 4.25
CA VAL A 146 35.95 -5.45 2.96
C VAL A 146 36.95 -4.57 2.20
N PRO A 147 37.22 -4.87 0.92
CA PRO A 147 38.13 -4.07 0.11
C PRO A 147 37.64 -2.62 -0.06
N PRO A 148 38.55 -1.63 -0.09
CA PRO A 148 38.17 -0.21 -0.16
C PRO A 148 37.51 0.23 -1.47
N HIS A 149 37.48 -0.63 -2.48
CA HIS A 149 36.83 -0.33 -3.78
C HIS A 149 35.34 -0.74 -3.86
N VAL A 150 34.82 -1.41 -2.84
CA VAL A 150 33.37 -1.71 -2.75
C VAL A 150 32.62 -0.45 -2.35
N SER A 151 31.56 -0.11 -3.05
CA SER A 151 30.74 1.05 -2.71
C SER A 151 30.03 0.85 -1.36
N ASP A 152 29.74 1.93 -0.65
CA ASP A 152 29.04 1.85 0.64
C ASP A 152 27.65 1.22 0.49
N THR A 153 26.99 1.46 -0.63
CA THR A 153 25.71 0.87 -0.97
C THR A 153 25.81 -0.64 -1.20
N ASP A 154 26.86 -1.10 -1.91
CA ASP A 154 27.05 -2.54 -2.18
C ASP A 154 27.48 -3.31 -0.93
N PHE A 155 28.10 -2.62 0.03
CA PHE A 155 28.53 -3.22 1.31
C PHE A 155 27.35 -3.52 2.24
N LEU A 156 26.28 -2.71 2.19
CA LEU A 156 25.11 -2.85 3.07
C LEU A 156 23.94 -3.61 2.43
N LEU A 157 24.03 -4.01 1.18
CA LEU A 157 23.03 -4.80 0.45
C LEU A 157 23.35 -6.29 0.48
#